data_89e20bbf83198d8bc43cc7ce8092b46d
#
_entry.id   89e20bbf83198d8bc43cc7ce8092b46d
#
_cell.length_a   1.000
_cell.length_b   1.000
_cell.length_c   1.000
_cell.angle_alpha   90.00
_cell.angle_beta   90.00
_cell.angle_gamma   90.00
#
_symmetry.space_group_name_H-M   'P 1'
#
loop_
_entity.id
_entity.type
_entity.pdbx_description
1 polymer ?
#
loop_
_entity_poly.entity_id
_entity_poly.type
_entity_poly.pdbx_seq_one_letter_code
_entity_poly.pdbx_strand_id
1 'polypeptide(L)'
;MSIKRIKFNIPGFDALVPEGVPESDLILLTGFAGTGKTVFGLHFLVSSPEPGIFVSFEESLDQIRETAETFGWDLKKMEDENKLRLVKYDPFRIEDIMDIIQNSIKEINARRIVIDSVSALGMHIGHKNDIRIMMQQLNNLIRKNKCTGIVISEIPNIREGISRFGIEEFVTDGIILL
;
A
#
# COMPACT_ATOMS: atom_id res chain seq x y z
N MET A 1 -9.58 26.45 -0.28
CA MET A 1 -10.06 25.21 -0.90
C MET A 1 -10.07 24.15 0.20
N SER A 2 -11.19 23.44 0.43
CA SER A 2 -11.22 22.34 1.37
C SER A 2 -10.46 21.14 0.78
N ILE A 3 -9.58 20.54 1.57
CA ILE A 3 -8.87 19.30 1.20
C ILE A 3 -9.92 18.19 1.15
N LYS A 4 -10.06 17.51 0.00
CA LYS A 4 -10.91 16.33 -0.10
C LYS A 4 -10.32 15.21 0.75
N ARG A 5 -11.18 14.52 1.52
CA ARG A 5 -10.76 13.43 2.41
C ARG A 5 -11.49 12.15 2.05
N ILE A 6 -10.87 11.02 2.28
CA ILE A 6 -11.42 9.69 2.06
C ILE A 6 -11.44 8.90 3.35
N LYS A 7 -12.48 8.12 3.56
CA LYS A 7 -12.56 7.12 4.63
C LYS A 7 -11.96 5.80 4.16
N PHE A 8 -11.41 5.05 5.09
CA PHE A 8 -10.89 3.72 4.80
C PHE A 8 -12.01 2.67 4.76
N ASN A 9 -13.16 2.98 5.40
CA ASN A 9 -14.29 2.09 5.62
C ASN A 9 -13.89 0.83 6.40
N ILE A 10 -12.94 0.99 7.32
CA ILE A 10 -12.48 -0.06 8.23
C ILE A 10 -13.11 0.20 9.61
N PRO A 11 -13.99 -0.70 10.10
CA PRO A 11 -14.60 -0.55 11.41
C PRO A 11 -13.56 -0.38 12.52
N GLY A 12 -13.77 0.59 13.41
CA GLY A 12 -12.83 0.94 14.46
C GLY A 12 -11.76 1.94 14.03
N PHE A 13 -11.15 1.79 12.87
CA PHE A 13 -10.15 2.73 12.37
C PHE A 13 -10.77 4.09 12.00
N ASP A 14 -11.88 4.11 11.28
CA ASP A 14 -12.56 5.35 10.89
C ASP A 14 -13.13 6.12 12.11
N ALA A 15 -13.28 5.46 13.26
CA ALA A 15 -13.63 6.14 14.50
C ALA A 15 -12.45 6.96 15.08
N LEU A 16 -11.21 6.52 14.83
CA LEU A 16 -9.99 7.23 15.24
C LEU A 16 -9.70 8.42 14.31
N VAL A 17 -10.12 8.32 13.03
CA VAL A 17 -9.92 9.36 12.02
C VAL A 17 -11.26 9.69 11.35
N PRO A 18 -12.20 10.32 12.08
CA PRO A 18 -13.60 10.44 11.67
C PRO A 18 -13.80 11.24 10.37
N GLU A 19 -12.90 12.15 10.06
CA GLU A 19 -12.92 12.89 8.78
C GLU A 19 -12.21 12.15 7.64
N GLY A 20 -11.56 11.01 7.91
CA GLY A 20 -10.71 10.30 6.97
C GLY A 20 -9.37 10.96 6.76
N VAL A 21 -8.59 10.44 5.81
CA VAL A 21 -7.26 10.95 5.41
C VAL A 21 -7.38 11.82 4.16
N PRO A 22 -6.48 12.78 3.94
CA PRO A 22 -6.46 13.56 2.71
C PRO A 22 -6.34 12.66 1.47
N GLU A 23 -7.08 13.00 0.41
CA GLU A 23 -6.96 12.32 -0.88
C GLU A 23 -5.57 12.55 -1.47
N SER A 24 -5.00 11.54 -2.09
CA SER A 24 -3.67 11.52 -2.70
C SER A 24 -2.50 11.54 -1.72
N ASP A 25 -2.75 11.27 -0.44
CA ASP A 25 -1.68 11.03 0.52
C ASP A 25 -1.16 9.59 0.43
N LEU A 26 0.12 9.44 0.77
CA LEU A 26 0.79 8.16 0.96
C LEU A 26 0.93 7.88 2.45
N ILE A 27 0.31 6.80 2.92
CA ILE A 27 0.27 6.43 4.33
C ILE A 27 1.23 5.25 4.58
N LEU A 28 2.09 5.37 5.56
CA LEU A 28 2.89 4.27 6.07
C LEU A 28 2.04 3.42 7.03
N LEU A 29 1.87 2.15 6.69
CA LEU A 29 1.30 1.15 7.58
C LEU A 29 2.43 0.27 8.11
N THR A 30 2.68 0.35 9.39
CA THR A 30 3.82 -0.33 10.00
C THR A 30 3.41 -1.13 11.23
N GLY A 31 4.25 -2.09 11.62
CA GLY A 31 4.01 -2.98 12.76
C GLY A 31 4.87 -4.23 12.69
N PHE A 32 4.85 -5.03 13.75
CA PHE A 32 5.56 -6.31 13.79
C PHE A 32 4.97 -7.33 12.82
N ALA A 33 5.71 -8.41 12.58
CA ALA A 33 5.17 -9.55 11.85
C ALA A 33 3.89 -10.08 12.54
N GLY A 34 2.89 -10.45 11.72
CA GLY A 34 1.62 -11.01 12.24
C GLY A 34 0.61 -9.99 12.79
N THR A 35 0.86 -8.68 12.72
CA THR A 35 -0.11 -7.66 13.22
C THR A 35 -1.29 -7.39 12.27
N GLY A 36 -1.36 -8.06 11.12
CA GLY A 36 -2.48 -7.92 10.17
C GLY A 36 -2.33 -6.80 9.15
N LYS A 37 -1.11 -6.32 8.88
CA LYS A 37 -0.84 -5.24 7.91
C LYS A 37 -1.39 -5.55 6.51
N THR A 38 -1.11 -6.74 5.99
CA THR A 38 -1.62 -7.20 4.68
C THR A 38 -3.15 -7.20 4.65
N VAL A 39 -3.78 -7.74 5.71
CA VAL A 39 -5.25 -7.76 5.85
C VAL A 39 -5.84 -6.35 5.90
N PHE A 40 -5.20 -5.44 6.65
CA PHE A 40 -5.61 -4.03 6.70
C PHE A 40 -5.52 -3.37 5.32
N GLY A 41 -4.42 -3.61 4.59
CA GLY A 41 -4.25 -3.12 3.21
C GLY A 41 -5.31 -3.67 2.25
N LEU A 42 -5.60 -4.98 2.32
CA LEU A 42 -6.68 -5.59 1.53
C LEU A 42 -8.04 -4.99 1.88
N HIS A 43 -8.34 -4.83 3.18
CA HIS A 43 -9.60 -4.22 3.62
C HIS A 43 -9.77 -2.79 3.08
N PHE A 44 -8.71 -1.99 3.10
CA PHE A 44 -8.71 -0.64 2.51
C PHE A 44 -9.10 -0.64 1.02
N LEU A 45 -8.74 -1.69 0.26
CA LEU A 45 -9.09 -1.81 -1.15
C LEU A 45 -10.51 -2.35 -1.34
N VAL A 46 -10.85 -3.46 -0.67
CA VAL A 46 -12.14 -4.14 -0.90
C VAL A 46 -13.34 -3.36 -0.38
N SER A 47 -13.16 -2.52 0.64
CA SER A 47 -14.21 -1.67 1.19
C SER A 47 -14.46 -0.40 0.38
N SER A 48 -13.66 -0.15 -0.66
CA SER A 48 -13.77 1.03 -1.50
C SER A 48 -14.75 0.82 -2.66
N PRO A 49 -15.57 1.84 -2.99
CA PRO A 49 -16.30 1.86 -4.25
C PRO A 49 -15.39 2.15 -5.45
N GLU A 50 -14.19 2.68 -5.21
CA GLU A 50 -13.23 3.06 -6.25
C GLU A 50 -12.26 1.91 -6.54
N PRO A 51 -11.81 1.73 -7.81
CA PRO A 51 -10.84 0.71 -8.15
C PRO A 51 -9.52 0.86 -7.42
N GLY A 52 -8.91 -0.27 -7.07
CA GLY A 52 -7.65 -0.30 -6.33
C GLY A 52 -6.63 -1.30 -6.89
N ILE A 53 -5.38 -1.11 -6.48
CA ILE A 53 -4.25 -1.97 -6.85
C ILE A 53 -3.59 -2.50 -5.58
N PHE A 54 -3.29 -3.80 -5.58
CA PHE A 54 -2.44 -4.41 -4.58
C PHE A 54 -1.17 -4.92 -5.24
N VAL A 55 -0.02 -4.39 -4.84
CA VAL A 55 1.30 -4.83 -5.31
C VAL A 55 1.97 -5.65 -4.22
N SER A 56 2.26 -6.91 -4.52
CA SER A 56 2.96 -7.83 -3.61
C SER A 56 4.39 -8.09 -4.08
N PHE A 57 5.34 -8.05 -3.16
CA PHE A 57 6.73 -8.43 -3.38
C PHE A 57 7.09 -9.79 -2.77
N GLU A 58 6.34 -10.25 -1.77
CA GLU A 58 6.64 -11.48 -1.03
C GLU A 58 5.61 -12.57 -1.29
N GLU A 59 4.35 -12.32 -0.98
CA GLU A 59 3.30 -13.32 -1.09
C GLU A 59 2.89 -13.55 -2.55
N SER A 60 2.55 -14.79 -2.89
CA SER A 60 1.95 -15.11 -4.19
C SER A 60 0.51 -14.57 -4.26
N LEU A 61 0.01 -14.34 -5.48
CA LEU A 61 -1.35 -13.85 -5.67
C LEU A 61 -2.39 -14.85 -5.14
N ASP A 62 -2.10 -16.15 -5.20
CA ASP A 62 -3.01 -17.18 -4.69
C ASP A 62 -3.08 -17.15 -3.17
N GLN A 63 -1.95 -16.98 -2.46
CA GLN A 63 -1.94 -16.79 -1.01
C GLN A 63 -2.73 -15.55 -0.58
N ILE A 64 -2.61 -14.45 -1.33
CA ILE A 64 -3.38 -13.22 -1.07
C ILE A 64 -4.88 -13.47 -1.24
N ARG A 65 -5.29 -14.21 -2.30
CA ARG A 65 -6.70 -14.57 -2.52
C ARG A 65 -7.22 -15.49 -1.42
N GLU A 66 -6.47 -16.53 -1.05
CA GLU A 66 -6.81 -17.43 0.05
C GLU A 66 -6.99 -16.66 1.37
N THR A 67 -6.08 -15.75 1.69
CA THR A 67 -6.21 -14.87 2.85
C THR A 67 -7.50 -14.05 2.79
N ALA A 68 -7.80 -13.43 1.67
CA ALA A 68 -9.01 -12.61 1.50
C ALA A 68 -10.29 -13.45 1.64
N GLU A 69 -10.32 -14.67 1.12
CA GLU A 69 -11.46 -15.60 1.24
C GLU A 69 -11.80 -15.90 2.70
N THR A 70 -10.82 -15.97 3.62
CA THR A 70 -11.07 -16.17 5.05
C THR A 70 -11.89 -15.04 5.68
N PHE A 71 -11.89 -13.87 5.06
CA PHE A 71 -12.68 -12.70 5.46
C PHE A 71 -13.95 -12.52 4.61
N GLY A 72 -14.24 -13.45 3.70
CA GLY A 72 -15.39 -13.38 2.80
C GLY A 72 -15.21 -12.39 1.64
N TRP A 73 -13.98 -12.03 1.30
CA TRP A 73 -13.67 -11.11 0.20
C TRP A 73 -13.33 -11.88 -1.07
N ASP A 74 -14.16 -11.76 -2.08
CA ASP A 74 -13.96 -12.38 -3.40
C ASP A 74 -13.12 -11.45 -4.29
N LEU A 75 -11.78 -11.55 -4.17
CA LEU A 75 -10.86 -10.72 -4.95
C LEU A 75 -10.94 -11.05 -6.44
N LYS A 76 -11.18 -12.31 -6.80
CA LYS A 76 -11.27 -12.72 -8.22
C LYS A 76 -12.44 -12.04 -8.91
N LYS A 77 -13.61 -12.02 -8.26
CA LYS A 77 -14.77 -11.28 -8.76
C LYS A 77 -14.45 -9.78 -8.93
N MET A 78 -13.72 -9.19 -7.98
CA MET A 78 -13.32 -7.78 -8.08
C MET A 78 -12.35 -7.53 -9.23
N GLU A 79 -11.42 -8.48 -9.51
CA GLU A 79 -10.52 -8.42 -10.67
C GLU A 79 -11.32 -8.51 -11.99
N ASP A 80 -12.28 -9.45 -12.10
CA ASP A 80 -13.14 -9.62 -13.28
C ASP A 80 -14.01 -8.37 -13.54
N GLU A 81 -14.38 -7.64 -12.50
CA GLU A 81 -15.14 -6.39 -12.56
C GLU A 81 -14.26 -5.13 -12.77
N ASN A 82 -12.95 -5.28 -12.95
CA ASN A 82 -11.96 -4.19 -13.00
C ASN A 82 -11.98 -3.25 -11.78
N LYS A 83 -12.40 -3.76 -10.63
CA LYS A 83 -12.38 -3.03 -9.35
C LYS A 83 -11.11 -3.25 -8.55
N LEU A 84 -10.37 -4.29 -8.86
CA LEU A 84 -9.11 -4.63 -8.22
C LEU A 84 -8.12 -5.14 -9.27
N ARG A 85 -6.86 -4.79 -9.09
CA ARG A 85 -5.73 -5.37 -9.78
C ARG A 85 -4.73 -5.92 -8.77
N LEU A 86 -4.45 -7.21 -8.82
CA LEU A 86 -3.37 -7.80 -8.06
C LEU A 86 -2.12 -7.87 -8.93
N VAL A 87 -1.01 -7.40 -8.43
CA VAL A 87 0.29 -7.41 -9.12
C VAL A 87 1.31 -8.10 -8.23
N LYS A 88 1.86 -9.21 -8.72
CA LYS A 88 3.06 -9.83 -8.13
C LYS A 88 4.28 -9.30 -8.85
N TYR A 89 5.22 -8.77 -8.11
CA TYR A 89 6.43 -8.22 -8.67
C TYR A 89 7.68 -8.84 -8.02
N ASP A 90 8.69 -9.10 -8.84
CA ASP A 90 9.96 -9.63 -8.37
C ASP A 90 10.83 -8.48 -7.85
N PRO A 91 11.17 -8.44 -6.54
CA PRO A 91 11.95 -7.37 -5.95
C PRO A 91 13.37 -7.21 -6.53
N PHE A 92 13.86 -8.20 -7.28
CA PHE A 92 15.15 -8.10 -7.99
C PHE A 92 15.10 -7.23 -9.26
N ARG A 93 13.89 -6.86 -9.74
CA ARG A 93 13.70 -6.07 -10.97
C ARG A 93 13.17 -4.66 -10.68
N ILE A 94 13.86 -3.93 -9.82
CA ILE A 94 13.40 -2.63 -9.28
C ILE A 94 13.19 -1.57 -10.36
N GLU A 95 13.93 -1.63 -11.46
CA GLU A 95 13.99 -0.58 -12.47
C GLU A 95 12.64 -0.26 -13.13
N ASP A 96 11.78 -1.27 -13.30
CA ASP A 96 10.50 -1.15 -14.02
C ASP A 96 9.28 -0.94 -13.10
N ILE A 97 9.46 -0.96 -11.75
CA ILE A 97 8.32 -0.99 -10.82
C ILE A 97 7.42 0.24 -10.94
N MET A 98 8.00 1.40 -11.15
CA MET A 98 7.22 2.65 -11.27
C MET A 98 6.35 2.64 -12.53
N ASP A 99 6.86 2.12 -13.63
CA ASP A 99 6.12 2.01 -14.89
C ASP A 99 4.98 0.98 -14.78
N ILE A 100 5.23 -0.13 -14.10
CA ILE A 100 4.21 -1.17 -13.87
C ILE A 100 3.08 -0.62 -12.99
N ILE A 101 3.41 0.08 -11.91
CA ILE A 101 2.41 0.72 -11.05
C ILE A 101 1.63 1.76 -11.86
N GLN A 102 2.30 2.62 -12.62
CA GLN A 102 1.65 3.65 -13.43
C GLN A 102 0.72 3.04 -14.49
N ASN A 103 1.14 1.99 -15.17
CA ASN A 103 0.34 1.30 -16.18
C ASN A 103 -0.88 0.63 -15.55
N SER A 104 -0.70 -0.05 -14.41
CA SER A 104 -1.80 -0.67 -13.65
C SER A 104 -2.82 0.36 -13.17
N ILE A 105 -2.38 1.54 -12.70
CA ILE A 105 -3.27 2.64 -12.33
C ILE A 105 -4.15 3.07 -13.51
N LYS A 106 -3.53 3.24 -14.68
CA LYS A 106 -4.25 3.69 -15.89
C LYS A 106 -5.22 2.65 -16.40
N GLU A 107 -4.85 1.36 -16.34
CA GLU A 107 -5.63 0.25 -16.87
C GLU A 107 -7.03 0.16 -16.26
N ILE A 108 -7.14 0.32 -14.94
CA ILE A 108 -8.41 0.25 -14.22
C ILE A 108 -8.89 1.59 -13.65
N ASN A 109 -8.21 2.70 -13.96
CA ASN A 109 -8.44 4.02 -13.36
C ASN A 109 -8.40 3.98 -11.82
N ALA A 110 -7.41 3.29 -11.27
CA ALA A 110 -7.29 3.10 -9.83
C ALA A 110 -7.21 4.42 -9.07
N ARG A 111 -7.80 4.41 -7.86
CA ARG A 111 -7.76 5.52 -6.90
C ARG A 111 -7.13 5.13 -5.57
N ARG A 112 -6.99 3.85 -5.33
CA ARG A 112 -6.33 3.30 -4.15
C ARG A 112 -5.21 2.36 -4.54
N ILE A 113 -4.13 2.37 -3.77
CA ILE A 113 -3.01 1.46 -4.00
C ILE A 113 -2.44 0.98 -2.66
N VAL A 114 -2.09 -0.29 -2.61
CA VAL A 114 -1.36 -0.90 -1.50
C VAL A 114 -0.09 -1.53 -2.03
N ILE A 115 1.02 -1.32 -1.33
CA ILE A 115 2.35 -1.86 -1.65
C ILE A 115 2.83 -2.69 -0.47
N ASP A 116 2.93 -3.98 -0.66
CA ASP A 116 3.26 -4.96 0.39
C ASP A 116 4.46 -5.84 -0.02
N SER A 117 5.65 -5.60 0.49
CA SER A 117 6.04 -4.52 1.40
C SER A 117 7.23 -3.73 0.83
N VAL A 118 7.36 -2.47 1.23
CA VAL A 118 8.59 -1.70 0.92
C VAL A 118 9.80 -2.27 1.66
N SER A 119 9.57 -3.02 2.74
CA SER A 119 10.63 -3.77 3.43
C SER A 119 11.28 -4.78 2.50
N ALA A 120 10.47 -5.58 1.80
CA ALA A 120 10.97 -6.56 0.84
C ALA A 120 11.69 -5.89 -0.33
N LEU A 121 11.08 -4.85 -0.89
CA LEU A 121 11.66 -4.10 -2.00
C LEU A 121 12.99 -3.46 -1.60
N GLY A 122 13.06 -2.82 -0.44
CA GLY A 122 14.25 -2.11 0.03
C GLY A 122 15.43 -3.04 0.42
N MET A 123 15.19 -4.32 0.71
CA MET A 123 16.28 -5.28 0.98
C MET A 123 17.19 -5.50 -0.23
N HIS A 124 16.71 -5.24 -1.44
CA HIS A 124 17.48 -5.37 -2.67
C HIS A 124 18.14 -4.06 -3.11
N ILE A 125 17.90 -2.97 -2.37
CA ILE A 125 18.50 -1.66 -2.60
C ILE A 125 19.71 -1.51 -1.68
N GLY A 126 20.89 -1.28 -2.28
CA GLY A 126 22.16 -1.30 -1.53
C GLY A 126 22.34 -0.13 -0.56
N HIS A 127 21.71 1.02 -0.78
CA HIS A 127 21.92 2.22 0.01
C HIS A 127 20.61 2.85 0.49
N LYS A 128 20.61 3.34 1.73
CA LYS A 128 19.44 4.03 2.32
C LYS A 128 18.96 5.23 1.50
N ASN A 129 19.89 5.95 0.85
CA ASN A 129 19.53 7.09 0.03
C ASN A 129 18.70 6.69 -1.20
N ASP A 130 18.99 5.54 -1.80
CA ASP A 130 18.24 5.03 -2.96
C ASP A 130 16.83 4.60 -2.55
N ILE A 131 16.66 4.04 -1.35
CA ILE A 131 15.33 3.77 -0.76
C ILE A 131 14.54 5.07 -0.62
N ARG A 132 15.17 6.12 -0.12
CA ARG A 132 14.52 7.42 0.01
C ARG A 132 14.08 7.99 -1.35
N ILE A 133 14.95 7.90 -2.35
CA ILE A 133 14.64 8.34 -3.72
C ILE A 133 13.46 7.54 -4.28
N MET A 134 13.50 6.22 -4.15
CA MET A 134 12.41 5.35 -4.59
C MET A 134 11.07 5.71 -3.91
N MET A 135 11.07 5.91 -2.59
CA MET A 135 9.88 6.30 -1.84
C MET A 135 9.35 7.68 -2.27
N GLN A 136 10.23 8.64 -2.57
CA GLN A 136 9.83 9.95 -3.11
C GLN A 136 9.22 9.83 -4.51
N GLN A 137 9.80 9.00 -5.38
CA GLN A 137 9.25 8.72 -6.70
C GLN A 137 7.86 8.10 -6.61
N LEU A 138 7.69 7.13 -5.71
CA LEU A 138 6.40 6.49 -5.44
C LEU A 138 5.36 7.49 -4.93
N ASN A 139 5.69 8.33 -3.95
CA ASN A 139 4.79 9.36 -3.44
C ASN A 139 4.38 10.33 -4.56
N ASN A 140 5.34 10.79 -5.38
CA ASN A 140 5.05 11.65 -6.51
C ASN A 140 4.15 11.00 -7.55
N LEU A 141 4.36 9.71 -7.85
CA LEU A 141 3.54 8.93 -8.79
C LEU A 141 2.09 8.81 -8.28
N ILE A 142 1.92 8.50 -7.00
CA ILE A 142 0.61 8.38 -6.34
C ILE A 142 -0.14 9.71 -6.41
N ARG A 143 0.50 10.81 -6.02
CA ARG A 143 -0.09 12.16 -6.08
C ARG A 143 -0.45 12.59 -7.49
N LYS A 144 0.44 12.37 -8.46
CA LYS A 144 0.20 12.71 -9.88
C LYS A 144 -1.03 11.99 -10.45
N ASN A 145 -1.28 10.77 -10.03
CA ASN A 145 -2.41 9.98 -10.49
C ASN A 145 -3.66 10.13 -9.59
N LYS A 146 -3.61 11.00 -8.57
CA LYS A 146 -4.70 11.23 -7.61
C LYS A 146 -5.14 9.93 -6.93
N CYS A 147 -4.20 9.05 -6.62
CA CYS A 147 -4.42 7.86 -5.82
C CYS A 147 -4.13 8.16 -4.36
N THR A 148 -4.82 7.49 -3.44
CA THR A 148 -4.40 7.42 -2.04
C THR A 148 -3.71 6.07 -1.82
N GLY A 149 -2.53 6.10 -1.22
CA GLY A 149 -1.67 4.93 -1.10
C GLY A 149 -1.42 4.48 0.32
N ILE A 150 -1.27 3.18 0.51
CA ILE A 150 -0.68 2.57 1.70
C ILE A 150 0.60 1.87 1.29
N VAL A 151 1.69 2.17 1.96
CA VAL A 151 2.93 1.39 1.89
C VAL A 151 3.12 0.64 3.20
N ILE A 152 3.35 -0.67 3.10
CA ILE A 152 3.54 -1.53 4.26
C ILE A 152 5.03 -1.65 4.55
N SER A 153 5.42 -1.41 5.81
CA SER A 153 6.76 -1.65 6.31
C SER A 153 6.72 -2.49 7.58
N GLU A 154 7.76 -3.27 7.81
CA GLU A 154 7.90 -4.08 8.99
C GLU A 154 8.78 -3.38 10.03
N ILE A 155 8.43 -3.56 11.30
CA ILE A 155 9.31 -3.19 12.43
C ILE A 155 10.15 -4.41 12.77
N PRO A 156 11.45 -4.40 12.50
CA PRO A 156 12.33 -5.54 12.84
C PRO A 156 12.60 -5.61 14.35
N ASN A 157 12.73 -4.44 14.99
CA ASN A 157 13.00 -4.31 16.41
C ASN A 157 12.51 -2.93 16.89
N ILE A 158 11.73 -2.90 17.97
CA ILE A 158 11.17 -1.67 18.54
C ILE A 158 12.23 -0.62 18.91
N ARG A 159 13.46 -1.06 19.19
CA ARG A 159 14.58 -0.17 19.53
C ARG A 159 15.19 0.54 18.30
N GLU A 160 14.88 0.07 17.09
CA GLU A 160 15.46 0.55 15.84
C GLU A 160 14.56 1.54 15.10
N GLY A 161 13.37 1.80 15.60
CA GLY A 161 12.39 2.73 14.98
C GLY A 161 11.06 2.08 14.67
N ILE A 162 10.24 2.79 13.91
CA ILE A 162 8.88 2.40 13.55
C ILE A 162 8.77 1.89 12.11
N SER A 163 9.87 1.83 11.37
CA SER A 163 9.94 1.29 10.01
C SER A 163 11.24 0.51 9.79
N ARG A 164 11.29 -0.28 8.70
CA ARG A 164 12.42 -1.17 8.42
C ARG A 164 13.74 -0.44 8.24
N PHE A 165 13.72 0.70 7.54
CA PHE A 165 14.93 1.44 7.15
C PHE A 165 15.11 2.75 7.92
N GLY A 166 14.07 3.22 8.65
CA GLY A 166 14.07 4.48 9.37
C GLY A 166 14.05 5.71 8.42
N ILE A 167 13.41 5.55 7.27
CA ILE A 167 13.30 6.56 6.21
C ILE A 167 11.85 6.74 5.78
N GLU A 168 11.08 5.68 5.77
CA GLU A 168 9.72 5.60 5.24
C GLU A 168 8.81 6.65 5.88
N GLU A 169 8.94 6.85 7.19
CA GLU A 169 8.17 7.81 7.98
C GLU A 169 8.42 9.28 7.61
N PHE A 170 9.57 9.57 6.99
CA PHE A 170 9.93 10.94 6.58
C PHE A 170 9.47 11.28 5.15
N VAL A 171 9.00 10.28 4.40
CA VAL A 171 8.59 10.45 3.00
C VAL A 171 7.09 10.26 2.82
N THR A 172 6.42 9.66 3.81
CA THR A 172 4.97 9.45 3.84
C THR A 172 4.25 10.62 4.54
N ASP A 173 2.96 10.78 4.25
CA ASP A 173 2.15 11.90 4.74
C ASP A 173 1.45 11.59 6.07
N GLY A 174 1.36 10.30 6.42
CA GLY A 174 0.79 9.82 7.67
C GLY A 174 1.31 8.45 8.03
N ILE A 175 1.12 8.06 9.30
CA ILE A 175 1.61 6.78 9.83
C ILE A 175 0.48 6.10 10.58
N ILE A 176 0.28 4.81 10.29
CA ILE A 176 -0.57 3.89 11.03
C ILE A 176 0.34 2.83 11.64
N LEU A 177 0.32 2.70 12.94
CA LEU A 177 1.07 1.68 13.69
C LEU A 177 0.09 0.63 14.21
N LEU A 178 0.28 -0.63 13.84
CA LEU A 178 -0.48 -1.80 14.30
C LEU A 178 0.28 -2.61 15.36
#